data_6058074e592e07efeda39be8aeae7998
#
_entry.id   6058074e592e07efeda39be8aeae7998
#
_cell.length_a   1.000
_cell.length_b   1.000
_cell.length_c   1.000
_cell.angle_alpha   90.00
_cell.angle_beta   90.00
_cell.angle_gamma   90.00
#
_symmetry.space_group_name_H-M   'P 1'
#
loop_
_entity.id
_entity.type
_entity.pdbx_description
1 polymer ?
#
loop_
_entity_poly.entity_id
_entity_poly.type
_entity_poly.pdbx_seq_one_letter_code
_entity_poly.pdbx_strand_id
1 'polypeptide(L)'
;MSEYKVYEIKFKDGMIYYGYTAKPFEMRMAEHVDKSQKGKSKLYKKMRNAEYDCDARVVQHFPTMQEALDWEKELIKRTPHNLKLNTSWGGENGENNFRRWKQQDIIKTHYKRKKTKYKF
;
A
#
# COMPACT_ATOMS: atom_id res chain seq x y z
N MET A 1 -12.98 5.38 -17.29
CA MET A 1 -13.00 6.38 -16.25
C MET A 1 -12.03 6.05 -15.17
N SER A 2 -11.20 6.99 -14.85
CA SER A 2 -10.27 6.74 -13.76
C SER A 2 -10.92 7.10 -12.46
N GLU A 3 -10.69 6.27 -11.51
CA GLU A 3 -11.19 6.44 -10.17
C GLU A 3 -10.06 6.10 -9.23
N TYR A 4 -9.90 6.94 -8.23
CA TYR A 4 -8.82 6.77 -7.27
C TYR A 4 -9.39 6.23 -5.97
N LYS A 5 -8.60 5.37 -5.32
CA LYS A 5 -9.03 4.72 -4.09
C LYS A 5 -7.98 4.96 -3.02
N VAL A 6 -8.44 5.20 -1.82
CA VAL A 6 -7.57 5.14 -0.65
C VAL A 6 -7.86 3.81 0.03
N TYR A 7 -6.80 3.09 0.37
CA TYR A 7 -6.93 1.78 0.99
C TYR A 7 -6.11 1.72 2.27
N GLU A 8 -6.40 0.73 3.09
CA GLU A 8 -5.63 0.48 4.29
C GLU A 8 -5.18 -0.97 4.32
N ILE A 9 -4.02 -1.22 4.94
CA ILE A 9 -3.54 -2.55 5.24
C ILE A 9 -3.34 -2.58 6.76
N LYS A 10 -4.13 -3.42 7.44
CA LYS A 10 -4.17 -3.43 8.89
C LYS A 10 -3.74 -4.78 9.43
N PHE A 11 -2.90 -4.75 10.46
CA PHE A 11 -2.38 -5.95 11.08
C PHE A 11 -3.09 -6.20 12.42
N LYS A 12 -2.97 -7.42 12.92
CA LYS A 12 -3.68 -7.82 14.14
C LYS A 12 -3.29 -6.99 15.35
N ASP A 13 -2.06 -6.52 15.40
CA ASP A 13 -1.59 -5.69 16.52
C ASP A 13 -2.01 -4.24 16.40
N GLY A 14 -2.79 -3.90 15.37
CA GLY A 14 -3.28 -2.54 15.19
C GLY A 14 -2.42 -1.66 14.31
N MET A 15 -1.26 -2.13 13.91
CA MET A 15 -0.44 -1.34 12.99
C MET A 15 -1.11 -1.25 11.65
N ILE A 16 -0.96 -0.11 10.99
CA ILE A 16 -1.73 0.19 9.81
C ILE A 16 -0.94 0.99 8.79
N TYR A 17 -1.23 0.74 7.52
CA TYR A 17 -0.65 1.47 6.40
C TYR A 17 -1.77 1.99 5.53
N TYR A 18 -1.68 3.24 5.09
CA TYR A 18 -2.60 3.85 4.14
C TYR A 18 -1.90 4.15 2.84
N GLY A 19 -2.60 3.92 1.73
CA GLY A 19 -2.08 4.25 0.42
C GLY A 19 -3.20 4.66 -0.51
N TYR A 20 -2.84 5.09 -1.71
CA TYR A 20 -3.83 5.37 -2.74
C TYR A 20 -3.41 4.70 -4.03
N THR A 21 -4.38 4.47 -4.91
CA THR A 21 -4.09 3.87 -6.20
C THR A 21 -5.20 4.17 -7.19
N ALA A 22 -4.85 4.24 -8.47
CA ALA A 22 -5.81 4.28 -9.57
C ALA A 22 -6.00 2.89 -10.16
N LYS A 23 -5.20 1.94 -9.76
CA LYS A 23 -5.26 0.56 -10.26
C LYS A 23 -6.36 -0.22 -9.57
N PRO A 24 -6.81 -1.33 -10.15
CA PRO A 24 -7.70 -2.23 -9.42
C PRO A 24 -7.07 -2.61 -8.09
N PHE A 25 -7.90 -2.67 -7.05
CA PHE A 25 -7.40 -2.90 -5.70
C PHE A 25 -6.58 -4.18 -5.58
N GLU A 26 -7.07 -5.27 -6.16
CA GLU A 26 -6.38 -6.56 -6.08
C GLU A 26 -5.01 -6.51 -6.74
N MET A 27 -4.91 -5.78 -7.84
CA MET A 27 -3.64 -5.62 -8.52
C MET A 27 -2.64 -4.87 -7.65
N ARG A 28 -3.11 -3.83 -6.99
CA ARG A 28 -2.25 -3.03 -6.12
C ARG A 28 -1.77 -3.86 -4.92
N MET A 29 -2.66 -4.68 -4.36
CA MET A 29 -2.27 -5.54 -3.25
C MET A 29 -1.25 -6.59 -3.69
N ALA A 30 -1.44 -7.16 -4.87
CA ALA A 30 -0.48 -8.10 -5.42
C ALA A 30 0.90 -7.46 -5.61
N GLU A 31 0.93 -6.20 -6.02
CA GLU A 31 2.19 -5.48 -6.15
C GLU A 31 2.88 -5.32 -4.80
N HIS A 32 2.12 -5.00 -3.76
CA HIS A 32 2.69 -4.89 -2.43
C HIS A 32 3.29 -6.22 -1.98
N VAL A 33 2.56 -7.30 -2.18
CA VAL A 33 3.06 -8.62 -1.80
C VAL A 33 4.35 -8.94 -2.53
N ASP A 34 4.37 -8.67 -3.84
CA ASP A 34 5.55 -8.97 -4.63
C ASP A 34 6.75 -8.15 -4.18
N LYS A 35 6.57 -6.86 -3.99
CA LYS A 35 7.65 -5.98 -3.57
C LYS A 35 8.13 -6.27 -2.17
N SER A 36 7.25 -6.80 -1.33
CA SER A 36 7.62 -7.13 0.05
C SER A 36 8.62 -8.25 0.15
N GLN A 37 8.81 -9.03 -0.92
CA GLN A 37 9.78 -10.12 -0.89
C GLN A 37 11.20 -9.61 -0.68
N LYS A 38 11.49 -8.40 -1.17
CA LYS A 38 12.83 -7.83 -1.05
C LYS A 38 12.83 -6.41 -0.48
N GLY A 39 11.66 -5.81 -0.33
CA GLY A 39 11.56 -4.42 0.10
C GLY A 39 12.00 -4.22 1.53
N LYS A 40 12.49 -3.01 1.81
CA LYS A 40 13.02 -2.67 3.13
C LYS A 40 12.15 -1.66 3.87
N SER A 41 10.99 -1.28 3.31
CA SER A 41 10.12 -0.34 4.00
C SER A 41 9.53 -0.96 5.25
N LYS A 42 9.03 -0.11 6.14
CA LYS A 42 8.38 -0.58 7.36
C LYS A 42 7.22 -1.51 7.05
N LEU A 43 6.41 -1.14 6.05
CA LEU A 43 5.29 -1.99 5.64
C LEU A 43 5.76 -3.37 5.21
N TYR A 44 6.76 -3.42 4.35
CA TYR A 44 7.19 -4.69 3.78
C TYR A 44 7.85 -5.59 4.82
N LYS A 45 8.61 -5.01 5.72
CA LYS A 45 9.17 -5.77 6.84
C LYS A 45 8.06 -6.33 7.72
N LYS A 46 7.03 -5.51 7.97
CA LYS A 46 5.90 -5.95 8.78
C LYS A 46 5.13 -7.06 8.10
N MET A 47 4.93 -6.97 6.81
CA MET A 47 4.24 -8.01 6.05
C MET A 47 4.97 -9.35 6.17
N ARG A 48 6.29 -9.34 6.01
CA ARG A 48 7.07 -10.57 6.13
C ARG A 48 7.02 -11.12 7.54
N ASN A 49 7.20 -10.25 8.54
CA ASN A 49 7.22 -10.69 9.94
C ASN A 49 5.88 -11.24 10.38
N ALA A 50 4.79 -10.72 9.84
CA ALA A 50 3.46 -11.20 10.17
C ALA A 50 3.05 -12.37 9.27
N GLU A 51 3.95 -12.83 8.41
CA GLU A 51 3.66 -13.89 7.45
C GLU A 51 2.41 -13.58 6.63
N TYR A 52 2.28 -12.30 6.28
CA TYR A 52 1.18 -11.79 5.44
C TYR A 52 -0.20 -11.95 6.08
N ASP A 53 -0.25 -12.09 7.39
CA ASP A 53 -1.53 -12.17 8.10
C ASP A 53 -2.00 -10.77 8.42
N CYS A 54 -2.65 -10.15 7.44
CA CYS A 54 -3.15 -8.79 7.56
C CYS A 54 -4.38 -8.67 6.67
N ASP A 55 -5.17 -7.63 6.94
CA ASP A 55 -6.38 -7.34 6.16
C ASP A 55 -6.17 -6.06 5.37
N ALA A 56 -6.65 -6.08 4.13
CA ALA A 56 -6.54 -4.92 3.27
C ALA A 56 -7.94 -4.59 2.72
N ARG A 57 -8.28 -3.31 2.69
CA ARG A 57 -9.57 -2.91 2.16
C ARG A 57 -9.52 -1.50 1.60
N VAL A 58 -10.44 -1.21 0.68
CA VAL A 58 -10.64 0.14 0.19
C VAL A 58 -11.41 0.91 1.24
N VAL A 59 -10.88 2.06 1.63
CA VAL A 59 -11.52 2.93 2.60
C VAL A 59 -12.53 3.84 1.92
N GLN A 60 -12.14 4.42 0.79
CA GLN A 60 -13.00 5.35 0.08
C GLN A 60 -12.51 5.55 -1.35
N HIS A 61 -13.46 5.88 -2.24
CA HIS A 61 -13.21 6.18 -3.65
C HIS A 61 -13.27 7.68 -3.87
N PHE A 62 -12.46 8.17 -4.81
CA PHE A 62 -12.41 9.58 -5.15
C PHE A 62 -12.33 9.78 -6.66
N PRO A 63 -12.95 10.83 -7.17
CA PRO A 63 -12.90 11.09 -8.62
C PRO A 63 -11.58 11.66 -9.10
N THR A 64 -10.78 12.28 -8.21
CA THR A 64 -9.51 12.88 -8.60
C THR A 64 -8.37 12.37 -7.74
N MET A 65 -7.18 12.42 -8.31
CA MET A 65 -5.97 12.03 -7.59
C MET A 65 -5.72 12.94 -6.39
N GLN A 66 -5.97 14.23 -6.57
CA GLN A 66 -5.70 15.19 -5.51
C GLN A 66 -6.55 14.92 -4.28
N GLU A 67 -7.81 14.61 -4.48
CA GLU A 67 -8.70 14.29 -3.36
C GLU A 67 -8.24 13.03 -2.64
N ALA A 68 -7.81 12.02 -3.40
CA ALA A 68 -7.31 10.79 -2.79
C ALA A 68 -6.04 11.05 -1.99
N LEU A 69 -5.11 11.82 -2.55
CA LEU A 69 -3.88 12.17 -1.85
C LEU A 69 -4.15 12.94 -0.58
N ASP A 70 -5.08 13.89 -0.64
CA ASP A 70 -5.41 14.70 0.54
C ASP A 70 -5.98 13.83 1.64
N TRP A 71 -6.83 12.88 1.29
CA TRP A 71 -7.44 11.99 2.27
C TRP A 71 -6.42 11.01 2.85
N GLU A 72 -5.56 10.46 1.99
CA GLU A 72 -4.49 9.59 2.44
C GLU A 72 -3.62 10.30 3.47
N LYS A 73 -3.24 11.52 3.15
CA LYS A 73 -2.41 12.35 4.03
C LYS A 73 -3.10 12.59 5.37
N GLU A 74 -4.39 12.87 5.33
CA GLU A 74 -5.16 13.11 6.53
C GLU A 74 -5.23 11.86 7.41
N LEU A 75 -5.45 10.70 6.81
CA LEU A 75 -5.51 9.44 7.55
C LEU A 75 -4.16 9.10 8.19
N ILE A 76 -3.08 9.32 7.45
CA ILE A 76 -1.74 9.09 8.00
C ILE A 76 -1.51 10.01 9.20
N LYS A 77 -1.92 11.26 9.07
CA LYS A 77 -1.75 12.24 10.14
C LYS A 77 -2.50 11.87 11.39
N ARG A 78 -3.70 11.30 11.25
CA ARG A 78 -4.54 10.90 12.38
C ARG A 78 -4.06 9.63 13.07
N THR A 79 -3.21 8.86 12.40
CA THR A 79 -2.76 7.58 12.93
C THR A 79 -1.72 7.80 14.02
N PRO A 80 -1.84 7.17 15.19
CA PRO A 80 -0.80 7.26 16.21
C PRO A 80 0.55 6.85 15.66
N HIS A 81 1.58 7.57 16.04
CA HIS A 81 2.91 7.35 15.49
C HIS A 81 3.39 5.91 15.67
N ASN A 82 3.12 5.32 16.81
CA ASN A 82 3.58 3.97 17.12
C ASN A 82 2.82 2.88 16.35
N LEU A 83 1.70 3.22 15.73
CA LEU A 83 0.93 2.26 14.94
C LEU A 83 1.07 2.49 13.44
N LYS A 84 1.82 3.50 13.05
CA LYS A 84 1.90 3.92 11.67
C LYS A 84 3.00 3.18 10.93
N LEU A 85 2.63 2.54 9.82
CA LEU A 85 3.59 1.89 8.95
C LEU A 85 4.04 2.77 7.79
N ASN A 86 3.37 3.90 7.59
CA ASN A 86 3.79 4.87 6.60
C ASN A 86 5.06 5.56 7.06
N THR A 87 6.03 5.65 6.18
CA THR A 87 7.30 6.33 6.51
C THR A 87 7.36 7.71 5.90
N SER A 88 6.31 8.10 5.19
CA SER A 88 6.23 9.42 4.58
C SER A 88 4.86 9.99 4.91
N TRP A 89 4.71 11.27 4.61
CA TRP A 89 3.46 11.98 4.88
C TRP A 89 2.39 11.74 3.82
N GLY A 90 2.69 10.93 2.79
CA GLY A 90 1.81 10.79 1.67
C GLY A 90 2.01 11.94 0.67
N GLY A 91 1.18 12.04 -0.34
CA GLY A 91 1.29 13.10 -1.31
C GLY A 91 2.60 13.06 -2.07
N GLU A 92 3.40 14.12 -1.92
CA GLU A 92 4.68 14.27 -2.61
C GLU A 92 5.59 13.05 -2.47
N ASN A 93 5.72 12.58 -1.24
CA ASN A 93 6.60 11.45 -0.97
C ASN A 93 6.08 10.18 -1.62
N GLY A 94 4.76 10.07 -1.73
CA GLY A 94 4.15 8.97 -2.44
C GLY A 94 4.54 8.97 -3.90
N GLU A 95 4.65 10.13 -4.51
CA GLU A 95 5.06 10.25 -5.89
C GLU A 95 6.48 9.72 -6.11
N ASN A 96 7.38 10.05 -5.22
CA ASN A 96 8.75 9.60 -5.33
C ASN A 96 8.84 8.07 -5.24
N ASN A 97 8.08 7.50 -4.33
CA ASN A 97 8.03 6.06 -4.21
C ASN A 97 7.46 5.41 -5.46
N PHE A 98 6.44 6.04 -6.04
CA PHE A 98 5.84 5.55 -7.26
C PHE A 98 6.86 5.47 -8.40
N ARG A 99 7.72 6.46 -8.52
CA ARG A 99 8.74 6.46 -9.57
C ARG A 99 9.72 5.31 -9.41
N ARG A 100 10.10 5.01 -8.18
CA ARG A 100 10.97 3.87 -7.92
C ARG A 100 10.33 2.56 -8.34
N TRP A 101 9.04 2.44 -8.07
CA TRP A 101 8.32 1.23 -8.43
C TRP A 101 8.28 1.03 -9.94
N LYS A 102 8.15 2.10 -10.68
CA LYS A 102 8.16 1.99 -12.13
C LYS A 102 9.47 1.39 -12.64
N GLN A 103 10.55 1.70 -11.98
CA GLN A 103 11.85 1.17 -12.38
C GLN A 103 12.02 -0.29 -12.04
N GLN A 104 11.13 -0.83 -11.25
CA GLN A 104 11.18 -2.22 -10.84
C GLN A 104 10.04 -3.03 -11.41
N ASP A 105 9.61 -2.69 -12.61
CA ASP A 105 8.48 -3.35 -13.25
C ASP A 105 8.68 -4.84 -13.44
N ILE A 106 9.91 -5.28 -13.57
CA ILE A 106 10.18 -6.70 -13.75
C ILE A 106 9.65 -7.54 -12.59
N ILE A 107 9.46 -6.93 -11.44
CA ILE A 107 8.94 -7.63 -10.28
C ILE A 107 7.54 -8.18 -10.55
N LYS A 108 6.83 -7.58 -11.48
CA LYS A 108 5.47 -8.01 -11.80
C LYS A 108 5.39 -9.47 -12.23
N THR A 109 6.47 -10.00 -12.77
CA THR A 109 6.44 -11.41 -13.17
C THR A 109 6.42 -12.34 -11.98
N HIS A 110 6.88 -11.88 -10.84
CA HIS A 110 6.95 -12.73 -9.66
C HIS A 110 5.62 -12.86 -8.95
N TYR A 111 4.82 -11.81 -8.92
CA TYR A 111 3.59 -11.88 -8.14
C TYR A 111 2.58 -12.86 -8.74
N LYS A 112 2.67 -13.15 -10.04
CA LYS A 112 1.78 -14.14 -10.64
C LYS A 112 1.92 -15.51 -10.00
N ARG A 113 3.13 -15.82 -9.56
CA ARG A 113 3.37 -17.11 -8.91
C ARG A 113 3.06 -17.07 -7.43
N LYS A 114 3.10 -15.88 -6.83
CA LYS A 114 2.98 -15.74 -5.38
C LYS A 114 1.60 -15.35 -4.90
N LYS A 115 0.82 -14.71 -5.77
CA LYS A 115 -0.46 -14.18 -5.31
C LYS A 115 -1.42 -15.25 -4.80
N THR A 116 -1.25 -16.49 -5.23
CA THR A 116 -2.09 -17.57 -4.75
C THR A 116 -1.75 -17.98 -3.32
N LYS A 117 -0.61 -17.55 -2.81
CA LYS A 117 -0.20 -17.86 -1.45
C LYS A 117 -0.75 -16.90 -0.43
N TYR A 118 -1.26 -15.76 -0.86
CA TYR A 118 -1.60 -14.65 0.04
C TYR A 118 -3.08 -14.34 -0.02
N LYS A 119 -3.55 -13.66 1.00
CA LYS A 119 -4.98 -13.42 1.19
C LYS A 119 -5.54 -12.22 0.44
N PHE A 120 -4.71 -11.43 -0.16
CA PHE A 120 -5.18 -10.22 -0.84
C PHE A 120 -5.98 -10.53 -2.10
#